data_ef67d19dd2a5a670aea180b53bc518ad
#
_entry.id   ef67d19dd2a5a670aea180b53bc518ad
#
_cell.length_a   1.000
_cell.length_b   1.000
_cell.length_c   1.000
_cell.angle_alpha   90.00
_cell.angle_beta   90.00
_cell.angle_gamma   90.00
#
_symmetry.space_group_name_H-M   'P 1'
#
loop_
_entity.id
_entity.type
_entity.pdbx_description
1 polymer ?
#
loop_
_entity_poly.entity_id
_entity_poly.type
_entity_poly.pdbx_seq_one_letter_code
_entity_poly.pdbx_strand_id
1 'polypeptide(L)'
;MAKGKEKDKDGEDKPKGGALKMVIFAIVLLAVGAGGAYGAFAAGLFGGPVIKEDNNPKLVRKGETDPYAPADDGKDAAPVDVVHGDGGNEFRTAYYSFSEPFTSNLAESPALIQVDLAASTQRDGRVLQWLAKHELAIRSAILTELANTPEANLYTMKGKDRLKADLTKAINDVLTEKEGFGGVDDVHFKALLIQ
;
A
#
# COMPACT_ATOMS: atom_id res chain seq x y z
N MET A 1 -71.81 -49.87 59.30
CA MET A 1 -72.59 -48.74 58.73
C MET A 1 -71.63 -47.93 57.91
N ALA A 2 -71.76 -48.06 56.68
CA ALA A 2 -72.31 -47.11 55.69
C ALA A 2 -71.25 -46.09 55.22
N LYS A 3 -70.97 -46.30 53.99
CA LYS A 3 -71.22 -45.50 52.79
C LYS A 3 -70.11 -44.42 52.58
N GLY A 4 -69.44 -44.34 51.48
CA GLY A 4 -69.74 -44.53 50.10
C GLY A 4 -69.27 -43.30 49.29
N LYS A 5 -68.94 -43.56 48.09
CA LYS A 5 -68.86 -42.65 46.92
C LYS A 5 -67.52 -41.90 46.73
N GLU A 6 -66.82 -42.32 45.74
CA GLU A 6 -67.00 -42.18 44.26
C GLU A 6 -66.68 -40.75 43.72
N LYS A 7 -65.72 -40.81 42.80
CA LYS A 7 -65.62 -40.02 41.56
C LYS A 7 -65.12 -38.56 41.75
N ASP A 8 -64.30 -38.06 40.95
CA ASP A 8 -64.23 -38.08 39.47
C ASP A 8 -62.85 -37.79 38.95
N LYS A 9 -62.62 -38.47 37.84
CA LYS A 9 -61.57 -38.13 36.88
C LYS A 9 -61.94 -36.83 36.20
N ASP A 10 -60.96 -35.93 36.02
CA ASP A 10 -60.94 -35.10 34.83
C ASP A 10 -59.52 -35.04 34.30
N GLY A 11 -59.34 -35.76 33.22
CA GLY A 11 -58.18 -35.68 32.36
C GLY A 11 -58.32 -34.41 31.52
N GLU A 12 -57.46 -33.48 31.73
CA GLU A 12 -57.23 -32.40 30.76
C GLU A 12 -56.19 -32.85 29.76
N ASP A 13 -56.73 -33.27 28.61
CA ASP A 13 -56.00 -33.39 27.38
C ASP A 13 -55.44 -32.03 26.97
N LYS A 14 -54.16 -31.81 27.25
CA LYS A 14 -53.42 -30.68 26.71
C LYS A 14 -53.16 -30.94 25.24
N PRO A 15 -53.54 -30.03 24.31
CA PRO A 15 -53.39 -30.24 22.89
C PRO A 15 -51.90 -30.25 22.55
N LYS A 16 -51.38 -31.43 22.18
CA LYS A 16 -49.97 -31.65 21.73
C LYS A 16 -49.59 -30.94 20.44
N GLY A 17 -50.46 -30.11 19.84
CA GLY A 17 -50.20 -29.38 18.60
C GLY A 17 -49.62 -27.96 18.76
N GLY A 18 -49.72 -27.35 19.94
CA GLY A 18 -49.28 -25.99 20.17
C GLY A 18 -47.74 -25.84 20.34
N ALA A 19 -47.16 -26.78 21.08
CA ALA A 19 -45.73 -26.77 21.36
C ALA A 19 -44.89 -27.00 20.08
N LEU A 20 -45.31 -27.91 19.22
CA LEU A 20 -44.62 -28.18 17.95
C LEU A 20 -44.67 -26.96 16.99
N LYS A 21 -45.84 -26.33 16.89
CA LYS A 21 -45.96 -25.07 16.10
C LYS A 21 -45.10 -23.94 16.66
N MET A 22 -44.99 -23.80 17.96
CA MET A 22 -44.16 -22.79 18.62
C MET A 22 -42.68 -23.05 18.40
N VAL A 23 -42.25 -24.32 18.43
CA VAL A 23 -40.87 -24.72 18.12
C VAL A 23 -40.53 -24.45 16.65
N ILE A 24 -41.43 -24.81 15.73
CA ILE A 24 -41.22 -24.52 14.29
C ILE A 24 -41.17 -23.02 14.04
N PHE A 25 -42.02 -22.24 14.67
CA PHE A 25 -42.00 -20.77 14.54
C PHE A 25 -40.70 -20.15 15.12
N ALA A 26 -40.18 -20.65 16.24
CA ALA A 26 -38.94 -20.26 16.80
C ALA A 26 -37.73 -20.57 15.88
N ILE A 27 -37.73 -21.76 15.27
CA ILE A 27 -36.69 -22.16 14.30
C ILE A 27 -36.72 -21.26 13.04
N VAL A 28 -37.92 -20.96 12.52
CA VAL A 28 -38.07 -20.05 11.37
C VAL A 28 -37.59 -18.62 11.73
N LEU A 29 -37.95 -18.10 12.91
CA LEU A 29 -37.46 -16.81 13.37
C LEU A 29 -35.93 -16.78 13.55
N LEU A 30 -35.36 -17.88 14.03
CA LEU A 30 -33.92 -18.01 14.20
C LEU A 30 -33.20 -18.09 12.84
N ALA A 31 -33.78 -18.83 11.89
CA ALA A 31 -33.23 -18.90 10.52
C ALA A 31 -33.32 -17.56 9.77
N VAL A 32 -34.47 -16.86 9.90
CA VAL A 32 -34.66 -15.53 9.29
C VAL A 32 -33.79 -14.49 10.01
N GLY A 33 -33.65 -14.56 11.33
CA GLY A 33 -32.80 -13.67 12.10
C GLY A 33 -31.31 -13.85 11.79
N ALA A 34 -30.84 -15.10 11.78
CA ALA A 34 -29.45 -15.40 11.45
C ALA A 34 -29.13 -15.16 9.96
N GLY A 35 -30.03 -15.58 9.06
CA GLY A 35 -29.88 -15.35 7.62
C GLY A 35 -30.00 -13.87 7.24
N GLY A 36 -30.93 -13.16 7.87
CA GLY A 36 -31.09 -11.71 7.68
C GLY A 36 -29.90 -10.92 8.22
N ALA A 37 -29.38 -11.26 9.39
CA ALA A 37 -28.20 -10.63 9.98
C ALA A 37 -26.94 -10.91 9.14
N TYR A 38 -26.76 -12.15 8.68
CA TYR A 38 -25.65 -12.52 7.81
C TYR A 38 -25.76 -11.83 6.44
N GLY A 39 -26.96 -11.79 5.85
CA GLY A 39 -27.22 -11.08 4.60
C GLY A 39 -26.99 -9.57 4.71
N ALA A 40 -27.44 -8.95 5.80
CA ALA A 40 -27.21 -7.54 6.07
C ALA A 40 -25.73 -7.22 6.34
N PHE A 41 -25.00 -8.12 7.01
CA PHE A 41 -23.55 -8.05 7.20
C PHE A 41 -22.80 -8.20 5.87
N ALA A 42 -23.17 -9.19 5.05
CA ALA A 42 -22.59 -9.41 3.73
C ALA A 42 -22.91 -8.29 2.73
N ALA A 43 -24.05 -7.61 2.90
CA ALA A 43 -24.44 -6.43 2.13
C ALA A 43 -23.84 -5.13 2.66
N GLY A 44 -23.02 -5.17 3.75
CA GLY A 44 -22.36 -4.00 4.31
C GLY A 44 -23.26 -3.03 5.09
N LEU A 45 -24.53 -3.40 5.35
CA LEU A 45 -25.49 -2.55 6.06
C LEU A 45 -25.14 -2.29 7.54
N PHE A 46 -24.32 -3.16 8.14
CA PHE A 46 -23.83 -3.02 9.52
C PHE A 46 -22.31 -2.80 9.59
N GLY A 47 -21.71 -2.13 8.57
CA GLY A 47 -20.27 -1.95 8.55
C GLY A 47 -19.56 -3.30 8.53
N GLY A 48 -19.72 -4.05 7.46
CA GLY A 48 -18.86 -5.20 7.15
C GLY A 48 -17.40 -4.78 7.24
N PRO A 49 -16.44 -5.71 7.35
CA PRO A 49 -15.04 -5.34 7.35
C PRO A 49 -14.85 -4.39 6.17
N VAL A 50 -14.51 -3.13 6.48
CA VAL A 50 -14.03 -2.20 5.47
C VAL A 50 -12.80 -2.92 4.95
N ILE A 51 -12.96 -3.65 3.84
CA ILE A 51 -11.82 -4.03 3.02
C ILE A 51 -11.28 -2.65 2.65
N LYS A 52 -10.30 -2.18 3.43
CA LYS A 52 -9.49 -1.05 2.99
C LYS A 52 -8.95 -1.53 1.67
N GLU A 53 -9.51 -1.04 0.57
CA GLU A 53 -8.89 -1.23 -0.72
C GLU A 53 -7.43 -0.87 -0.48
N ASP A 54 -6.55 -1.82 -0.72
CA ASP A 54 -5.12 -1.58 -0.64
C ASP A 54 -4.79 -0.55 -1.72
N ASN A 55 -4.87 0.73 -1.31
CA ASN A 55 -4.63 1.86 -2.19
C ASN A 55 -3.13 2.12 -2.40
N ASN A 56 -2.28 1.19 -2.01
CA ASN A 56 -0.86 1.27 -2.25
C ASN A 56 -0.54 1.20 -3.75
N PRO A 57 0.51 1.89 -4.21
CA PRO A 57 0.97 1.80 -5.59
C PRO A 57 1.23 0.34 -6.00
N LYS A 58 0.66 -0.06 -7.14
CA LYS A 58 0.73 -1.43 -7.67
C LYS A 58 1.85 -1.55 -8.70
N LEU A 59 2.46 -2.73 -8.79
CA LEU A 59 3.40 -3.06 -9.84
C LEU A 59 2.69 -3.02 -11.20
N VAL A 60 3.32 -2.39 -12.21
CA VAL A 60 2.76 -2.26 -13.56
C VAL A 60 3.53 -3.14 -14.52
N ARG A 61 2.84 -4.05 -15.21
CA ARG A 61 3.46 -4.93 -16.19
C ARG A 61 3.82 -4.17 -17.47
N LYS A 62 4.82 -4.68 -18.20
CA LYS A 62 5.15 -4.17 -19.52
C LYS A 62 3.96 -4.31 -20.47
N GLY A 63 3.61 -3.23 -21.18
CA GLY A 63 2.45 -3.19 -22.06
C GLY A 63 1.10 -2.95 -21.37
N GLU A 64 1.05 -2.87 -20.02
CA GLU A 64 -0.13 -2.50 -19.27
C GLU A 64 -0.25 -0.98 -19.16
N THR A 65 -1.48 -0.46 -19.29
CA THR A 65 -1.75 0.97 -19.12
C THR A 65 -1.70 1.33 -17.63
N ASP A 66 -0.91 2.34 -17.30
CA ASP A 66 -0.87 2.89 -15.94
C ASP A 66 -1.95 3.99 -15.79
N PRO A 67 -2.98 3.76 -14.95
CA PRO A 67 -4.04 4.74 -14.76
C PRO A 67 -3.57 6.02 -14.05
N TYR A 68 -2.39 6.00 -13.42
CA TYR A 68 -1.80 7.11 -12.69
C TYR A 68 -0.54 7.66 -13.38
N ALA A 69 -0.30 7.27 -14.64
CA ALA A 69 0.82 7.85 -15.38
C ALA A 69 0.75 9.38 -15.29
N PRO A 70 1.86 10.06 -15.00
CA PRO A 70 1.90 11.51 -15.08
C PRO A 70 1.37 11.95 -16.43
N ALA A 71 0.46 12.92 -16.45
CA ALA A 71 0.06 13.52 -17.71
C ALA A 71 1.31 14.03 -18.39
N ASP A 72 1.49 13.62 -19.65
CA ASP A 72 2.55 14.18 -20.46
C ASP A 72 2.18 15.66 -20.70
N ASP A 73 2.68 16.56 -19.87
CA ASP A 73 2.51 18.01 -20.04
C ASP A 73 3.32 18.51 -21.23
N GLY A 74 3.50 17.62 -22.21
CA GLY A 74 4.32 17.76 -23.39
C GLY A 74 4.03 19.02 -24.17
N LYS A 75 4.85 20.01 -23.94
CA LYS A 75 5.27 20.91 -25.02
C LYS A 75 6.46 20.22 -25.69
N ASP A 76 6.18 19.59 -26.84
CA ASP A 76 7.15 19.07 -27.81
C ASP A 76 7.73 17.65 -27.62
N ALA A 77 7.16 16.76 -26.83
CA ALA A 77 7.51 15.34 -26.91
C ALA A 77 6.41 14.58 -27.67
N ALA A 78 6.76 14.05 -28.85
CA ALA A 78 5.94 13.02 -29.51
C ALA A 78 5.69 11.87 -28.50
N PRO A 79 4.51 11.20 -28.52
CA PRO A 79 4.29 10.04 -27.71
C PRO A 79 5.40 9.03 -27.99
N VAL A 80 6.35 8.90 -27.09
CA VAL A 80 7.36 7.86 -27.20
C VAL A 80 6.63 6.58 -26.84
N ASP A 81 6.28 5.79 -27.86
CA ASP A 81 5.92 4.40 -27.68
C ASP A 81 7.09 3.72 -26.97
N VAL A 82 6.95 3.50 -25.68
CA VAL A 82 7.99 2.83 -24.88
C VAL A 82 7.97 1.37 -25.30
N VAL A 83 8.81 1.03 -26.26
CA VAL A 83 9.00 -0.35 -26.70
C VAL A 83 9.79 -1.09 -25.64
N HIS A 84 9.12 -2.04 -24.97
CA HIS A 84 9.76 -2.94 -24.02
C HIS A 84 10.28 -4.18 -24.75
N GLY A 85 11.52 -4.58 -24.45
CA GLY A 85 12.05 -5.88 -24.91
C GLY A 85 11.31 -7.04 -24.22
N ASP A 86 11.28 -8.20 -24.88
CA ASP A 86 10.61 -9.42 -24.38
C ASP A 86 11.35 -10.08 -23.21
N GLY A 87 12.62 -9.71 -22.95
CA GLY A 87 13.46 -10.25 -21.89
C GLY A 87 13.44 -9.42 -20.61
N GLY A 88 14.06 -9.97 -19.56
CA GLY A 88 14.23 -9.32 -18.26
C GLY A 88 12.99 -9.40 -17.38
N ASN A 89 12.82 -8.42 -16.47
CA ASN A 89 11.70 -8.36 -15.55
C ASN A 89 10.36 -8.13 -16.30
N GLU A 90 9.29 -8.75 -15.85
CA GLU A 90 7.93 -8.58 -16.40
C GLU A 90 7.33 -7.19 -16.13
N PHE A 91 7.85 -6.47 -15.13
CA PHE A 91 7.38 -5.14 -14.76
C PHE A 91 8.18 -4.05 -15.51
N ARG A 92 7.49 -2.96 -15.82
CA ARG A 92 8.14 -1.77 -16.37
C ARG A 92 8.92 -1.05 -15.28
N THR A 93 9.94 -0.31 -15.65
CA THR A 93 10.64 0.61 -14.75
C THR A 93 10.40 2.05 -15.20
N ALA A 94 9.92 2.87 -14.29
CA ALA A 94 9.78 4.30 -14.51
C ALA A 94 10.83 5.05 -13.70
N TYR A 95 11.29 6.19 -14.21
CA TYR A 95 12.35 6.99 -13.62
C TYR A 95 11.86 8.39 -13.30
N TYR A 96 12.25 8.89 -12.12
CA TYR A 96 12.11 10.27 -11.71
C TYR A 96 13.50 10.91 -11.60
N SER A 97 13.79 11.92 -12.41
CA SER A 97 15.03 12.70 -12.30
C SER A 97 14.79 13.91 -11.41
N PHE A 98 15.61 14.08 -10.38
CA PHE A 98 15.56 15.28 -9.57
C PHE A 98 15.99 16.49 -10.40
N SER A 99 15.33 17.63 -10.19
CA SER A 99 15.49 18.84 -11.00
C SER A 99 16.88 19.47 -10.87
N GLU A 100 17.48 19.37 -9.69
CA GLU A 100 18.75 20.00 -9.36
C GLU A 100 19.71 19.01 -8.72
N PRO A 101 21.02 19.14 -8.94
CA PRO A 101 22.03 18.38 -8.22
C PRO A 101 21.98 18.64 -6.72
N PHE A 102 22.50 17.71 -5.95
CA PHE A 102 22.67 17.79 -4.51
C PHE A 102 24.13 18.09 -4.20
N THR A 103 24.38 19.10 -3.38
CA THR A 103 25.73 19.44 -2.91
C THR A 103 25.74 19.40 -1.39
N SER A 104 26.68 18.67 -0.81
CA SER A 104 26.85 18.53 0.64
C SER A 104 28.33 18.38 0.99
N ASN A 105 28.68 18.66 2.27
CA ASN A 105 29.99 18.20 2.78
C ASN A 105 29.86 16.67 3.06
N LEU A 106 31.03 16.04 3.16
CA LEU A 106 31.17 14.67 3.60
C LEU A 106 31.47 14.57 5.08
N ALA A 107 31.11 13.45 5.71
CA ALA A 107 31.46 13.24 7.11
C ALA A 107 32.96 13.14 7.30
N GLU A 108 33.45 13.81 8.38
CA GLU A 108 34.86 13.80 8.82
C GLU A 108 35.86 14.23 7.73
N SER A 109 35.42 15.04 6.75
CA SER A 109 36.26 15.51 5.65
C SER A 109 35.91 16.94 5.26
N PRO A 110 36.88 17.73 4.79
CA PRO A 110 36.61 19.01 4.17
C PRO A 110 36.08 18.91 2.74
N ALA A 111 36.02 17.69 2.18
CA ALA A 111 35.58 17.48 0.81
C ALA A 111 34.09 17.75 0.65
N LEU A 112 33.72 18.25 -0.53
CA LEU A 112 32.35 18.44 -0.98
C LEU A 112 31.99 17.35 -1.97
N ILE A 113 30.79 16.83 -1.83
CA ILE A 113 30.18 15.96 -2.82
C ILE A 113 29.09 16.69 -3.59
N GLN A 114 29.10 16.53 -4.89
CA GLN A 114 27.99 16.93 -5.77
C GLN A 114 27.49 15.70 -6.49
N VAL A 115 26.19 15.42 -6.37
CA VAL A 115 25.55 14.28 -7.05
C VAL A 115 24.31 14.72 -7.80
N ASP A 116 24.13 14.16 -8.98
CA ASP A 116 22.89 14.26 -9.75
C ASP A 116 22.20 12.89 -9.71
N LEU A 117 20.94 12.86 -9.27
CA LEU A 117 20.24 11.65 -8.90
C LEU A 117 18.98 11.44 -9.74
N ALA A 118 18.65 10.17 -9.94
CA ALA A 118 17.34 9.73 -10.38
C ALA A 118 16.88 8.58 -9.46
N ALA A 119 15.57 8.50 -9.22
CA ALA A 119 14.93 7.39 -8.55
C ALA A 119 14.20 6.52 -9.56
N SER A 120 14.12 5.20 -9.32
CA SER A 120 13.36 4.28 -10.16
C SER A 120 12.29 3.55 -9.37
N THR A 121 11.20 3.19 -10.07
CA THR A 121 10.12 2.40 -9.51
C THR A 121 9.49 1.51 -10.58
N GLN A 122 9.07 0.31 -10.19
CA GLN A 122 8.26 -0.59 -11.01
C GLN A 122 6.75 -0.45 -10.74
N ARG A 123 6.41 0.47 -9.86
CA ARG A 123 5.03 0.73 -9.46
C ARG A 123 4.38 1.78 -10.36
N ASP A 124 3.08 1.97 -10.15
CA ASP A 124 2.30 2.94 -10.89
C ASP A 124 2.73 4.40 -10.62
N GLY A 125 2.27 5.30 -11.46
CA GLY A 125 2.68 6.70 -11.50
C GLY A 125 2.45 7.49 -10.22
N ARG A 126 1.71 6.97 -9.24
CA ARG A 126 1.54 7.63 -7.95
C ARG A 126 2.88 7.83 -7.23
N VAL A 127 3.81 6.87 -7.34
CA VAL A 127 5.16 7.02 -6.76
C VAL A 127 5.90 8.22 -7.35
N LEU A 128 5.82 8.39 -8.69
CA LEU A 128 6.43 9.55 -9.37
C LEU A 128 5.79 10.87 -8.95
N GLN A 129 4.47 10.88 -8.80
CA GLN A 129 3.74 12.07 -8.31
C GLN A 129 4.12 12.41 -6.88
N TRP A 130 4.29 11.40 -6.00
CA TRP A 130 4.72 11.60 -4.63
C TRP A 130 6.16 12.11 -4.52
N LEU A 131 7.07 11.59 -5.37
CA LEU A 131 8.43 12.11 -5.46
C LEU A 131 8.44 13.60 -5.81
N ALA A 132 7.66 14.00 -6.80
CA ALA A 132 7.52 15.41 -7.19
C ALA A 132 6.86 16.25 -6.08
N LYS A 133 5.78 15.77 -5.49
CA LYS A 133 5.03 16.47 -4.44
C LYS A 133 5.84 16.71 -3.17
N HIS A 134 6.68 15.75 -2.79
CA HIS A 134 7.47 15.77 -1.57
C HIS A 134 8.95 16.05 -1.81
N GLU A 135 9.31 16.55 -3.01
CA GLU A 135 10.72 16.76 -3.41
C GLU A 135 11.52 17.53 -2.37
N LEU A 136 10.94 18.56 -1.74
CA LEU A 136 11.64 19.35 -0.72
C LEU A 136 12.02 18.52 0.51
N ALA A 137 11.11 17.69 1.02
CA ALA A 137 11.37 16.83 2.18
C ALA A 137 12.40 15.74 1.83
N ILE A 138 12.24 15.15 0.65
CA ILE A 138 13.17 14.15 0.11
C ILE A 138 14.56 14.76 -0.06
N ARG A 139 14.65 15.96 -0.60
CA ARG A 139 15.91 16.69 -0.76
C ARG A 139 16.62 16.88 0.57
N SER A 140 15.88 17.25 1.62
CA SER A 140 16.45 17.40 2.98
C SER A 140 16.98 16.06 3.51
N ALA A 141 16.26 14.97 3.33
CA ALA A 141 16.69 13.63 3.75
C ALA A 141 17.95 13.18 2.99
N ILE A 142 17.99 13.38 1.68
CA ILE A 142 19.17 13.08 0.84
C ILE A 142 20.39 13.86 1.31
N LEU A 143 20.26 15.17 1.53
CA LEU A 143 21.37 16.00 2.00
C LEU A 143 21.89 15.57 3.37
N THR A 144 20.99 15.14 4.27
CA THR A 144 21.36 14.59 5.58
C THR A 144 22.17 13.29 5.41
N GLU A 145 21.75 12.40 4.51
CA GLU A 145 22.45 11.14 4.27
C GLU A 145 23.83 11.35 3.63
N LEU A 146 23.92 12.30 2.68
CA LEU A 146 25.19 12.67 2.08
C LEU A 146 26.16 13.24 3.12
N ALA A 147 25.68 14.11 4.02
CA ALA A 147 26.49 14.69 5.09
C ALA A 147 26.99 13.66 6.11
N ASN A 148 26.28 12.56 6.28
CA ASN A 148 26.66 11.44 7.15
C ASN A 148 27.57 10.41 6.46
N THR A 149 27.83 10.56 5.17
CA THR A 149 28.62 9.60 4.39
C THR A 149 30.12 9.90 4.52
N PRO A 150 30.95 8.93 4.99
CA PRO A 150 32.40 9.08 5.02
C PRO A 150 32.97 9.14 3.61
N GLU A 151 33.89 10.09 3.36
CA GLU A 151 34.54 10.24 2.06
C GLU A 151 35.20 8.94 1.56
N ALA A 152 35.90 8.21 2.45
CA ALA A 152 36.62 6.99 2.11
C ALA A 152 35.71 5.92 1.47
N ASN A 153 34.42 5.91 1.79
CA ASN A 153 33.46 4.96 1.22
C ASN A 153 33.23 5.23 -0.27
N LEU A 154 33.30 6.46 -0.70
CA LEU A 154 32.93 6.87 -2.06
C LEU A 154 33.98 6.50 -3.12
N TYR A 155 35.18 6.13 -2.71
CA TYR A 155 36.24 5.65 -3.61
C TYR A 155 36.10 4.17 -3.95
N THR A 156 35.18 3.44 -3.29
CA THR A 156 34.94 2.01 -3.53
C THR A 156 33.58 1.76 -4.18
N MET A 157 33.48 0.73 -5.02
CA MET A 157 32.19 0.31 -5.58
C MET A 157 31.21 -0.06 -4.48
N LYS A 158 31.65 -0.87 -3.50
CA LYS A 158 30.83 -1.29 -2.36
C LYS A 158 30.30 -0.10 -1.55
N GLY A 159 31.09 0.93 -1.36
CA GLY A 159 30.66 2.13 -0.66
C GLY A 159 29.65 2.96 -1.45
N LYS A 160 29.80 3.03 -2.78
CA LYS A 160 28.80 3.65 -3.66
C LYS A 160 27.49 2.90 -3.67
N ASP A 161 27.53 1.55 -3.72
CA ASP A 161 26.32 0.71 -3.65
C ASP A 161 25.61 0.87 -2.30
N ARG A 162 26.39 0.98 -1.22
CA ARG A 162 25.83 1.27 0.10
C ARG A 162 25.15 2.63 0.13
N LEU A 163 25.79 3.69 -0.38
CA LEU A 163 25.18 5.01 -0.43
C LEU A 163 23.89 5.00 -1.24
N LYS A 164 23.84 4.28 -2.39
CA LYS A 164 22.57 4.11 -3.14
C LYS A 164 21.46 3.50 -2.29
N ALA A 165 21.78 2.45 -1.55
CA ALA A 165 20.81 1.78 -0.67
C ALA A 165 20.34 2.70 0.47
N ASP A 166 21.27 3.43 1.08
CA ASP A 166 20.96 4.37 2.17
C ASP A 166 20.09 5.53 1.65
N LEU A 167 20.39 6.09 0.47
CA LEU A 167 19.56 7.10 -0.19
C LEU A 167 18.17 6.58 -0.57
N THR A 168 18.10 5.36 -1.10
CA THR A 168 16.81 4.71 -1.42
C THR A 168 15.95 4.57 -0.17
N LYS A 169 16.58 4.15 0.93
CA LYS A 169 15.90 4.04 2.22
C LYS A 169 15.42 5.40 2.72
N ALA A 170 16.27 6.42 2.69
CA ALA A 170 15.92 7.77 3.14
C ALA A 170 14.72 8.35 2.39
N ILE A 171 14.65 8.14 1.07
CA ILE A 171 13.52 8.56 0.24
C ILE A 171 12.26 7.79 0.64
N ASN A 172 12.36 6.46 0.76
CA ASN A 172 11.22 5.62 1.13
C ASN A 172 10.70 5.92 2.55
N ASP A 173 11.57 6.27 3.49
CA ASP A 173 11.17 6.67 4.83
C ASP A 173 10.32 7.96 4.79
N VAL A 174 10.72 8.96 3.99
CA VAL A 174 9.91 10.19 3.77
C VAL A 174 8.57 9.87 3.14
N LEU A 175 8.55 9.05 2.07
CA LEU A 175 7.30 8.69 1.40
C LEU A 175 6.38 7.89 2.32
N THR A 176 6.94 6.97 3.12
CA THR A 176 6.17 6.18 4.09
C THR A 176 5.56 7.08 5.17
N GLU A 177 6.31 8.07 5.66
CA GLU A 177 5.80 9.04 6.64
C GLU A 177 4.66 9.89 6.07
N LYS A 178 4.76 10.33 4.81
CA LYS A 178 3.82 11.29 4.21
C LYS A 178 2.62 10.63 3.54
N GLU A 179 2.81 9.49 2.88
CA GLU A 179 1.79 8.83 2.06
C GLU A 179 1.45 7.40 2.55
N GLY A 180 2.14 6.93 3.61
CA GLY A 180 1.90 5.59 4.18
C GLY A 180 2.60 4.45 3.43
N PHE A 181 3.31 4.75 2.37
CA PHE A 181 4.01 3.75 1.55
C PHE A 181 5.22 4.38 0.82
N GLY A 182 6.34 3.66 0.76
CA GLY A 182 7.50 4.07 -0.02
C GLY A 182 7.28 3.88 -1.52
N GLY A 183 7.98 2.95 -2.13
CA GLY A 183 7.73 2.53 -3.52
C GLY A 183 8.87 2.86 -4.48
N VAL A 184 9.95 3.47 -4.01
CA VAL A 184 11.21 3.61 -4.77
C VAL A 184 11.99 2.30 -4.67
N ASP A 185 12.36 1.73 -5.82
CA ASP A 185 13.11 0.48 -5.89
C ASP A 185 14.62 0.73 -5.80
N ASP A 186 15.14 1.76 -6.49
CA ASP A 186 16.57 2.08 -6.48
C ASP A 186 16.80 3.58 -6.77
N VAL A 187 17.98 4.07 -6.34
CA VAL A 187 18.50 5.39 -6.66
C VAL A 187 19.71 5.25 -7.58
N HIS A 188 19.78 6.08 -8.60
CA HIS A 188 20.80 6.07 -9.62
C HIS A 188 21.61 7.36 -9.61
N PHE A 189 22.95 7.26 -9.62
CA PHE A 189 23.81 8.40 -9.86
C PHE A 189 23.86 8.72 -11.36
N LYS A 190 23.31 9.87 -11.75
CA LYS A 190 23.50 10.42 -13.10
C LYS A 190 24.89 11.03 -13.23
N ALA A 191 25.36 11.71 -12.17
CA ALA A 191 26.73 12.21 -12.01
C ALA A 191 27.13 12.17 -10.53
N LEU A 192 28.42 11.98 -10.26
CA LEU A 192 29.00 12.05 -8.93
C LEU A 192 30.37 12.69 -9.02
N LEU A 193 30.57 13.79 -8.31
CA LEU A 193 31.80 14.55 -8.23
C LEU A 193 32.17 14.77 -6.76
N ILE A 194 33.46 14.58 -6.44
CA ILE A 194 34.04 14.88 -5.12
C ILE A 194 35.14 15.93 -5.35
N GLN A 195 35.11 16.97 -4.57
CA GLN A 195 36.06 18.09 -4.65
C GLN A 195 36.68 18.39 -3.28
#